data_810226707c5c84e473f7c9bf261e9cd3
#
_entry.id   810226707c5c84e473f7c9bf261e9cd3
#
_cell.length_a   1.000
_cell.length_b   1.000
_cell.length_c   1.000
_cell.angle_alpha   90.00
_cell.angle_beta   90.00
_cell.angle_gamma   90.00
#
_symmetry.space_group_name_H-M   'P 1'
#
loop_
_entity.id
_entity.type
_entity.pdbx_description
1 polymer ?
#
loop_
_entity_poly.entity_id
_entity_poly.type
_entity_poly.pdbx_seq_one_letter_code
_entity_poly.pdbx_strand_id
1 'polypeptide(L)' 'MRIHELFPYLCVSNATEALEFYTKAFGATEKFRLTEPSGRIGHAELDFGGMTLMLSDEFP' A
#
# COMPACT_ATOMS: atom_id res chain seq x y z
N MET A 1 13.22 -3.66 -24.65
CA MET A 1 12.21 -3.11 -23.75
C MET A 1 12.86 -2.31 -22.62
N ARG A 2 12.29 -1.17 -22.31
CA ARG A 2 12.77 -0.36 -21.19
C ARG A 2 11.74 -0.33 -20.07
N ILE A 3 12.22 -0.46 -18.84
CA ILE A 3 11.38 -0.31 -17.68
C ILE A 3 11.80 1.00 -17.00
N HIS A 4 10.93 2.00 -17.07
CA HIS A 4 11.20 3.29 -16.45
C HIS A 4 10.79 3.32 -14.98
N GLU A 5 9.73 2.59 -14.66
CA GLU A 5 9.20 2.53 -13.30
C GLU A 5 8.74 1.11 -13.00
N LEU A 6 8.93 0.70 -11.76
CA LEU A 6 8.46 -0.58 -11.27
C LEU A 6 7.90 -0.38 -9.87
N PHE A 7 6.62 -0.69 -9.69
CA PHE A 7 5.97 -0.55 -8.40
C PHE A 7 5.51 -1.91 -7.90
N PRO A 8 6.02 -2.39 -6.78
CA PRO A 8 5.50 -3.61 -6.17
C PRO A 8 4.06 -3.38 -5.69
N TYR A 9 3.25 -4.40 -5.84
CA TYR A 9 1.85 -4.37 -5.44
C TYR A 9 1.53 -5.60 -4.59
N LEU A 10 0.98 -5.39 -3.40
CA LEU A 10 0.66 -6.46 -2.47
C LEU A 10 -0.84 -6.53 -2.20
N CYS A 11 -1.39 -7.75 -2.20
CA CYS A 11 -2.73 -8.00 -1.69
C CYS A 11 -2.59 -8.66 -0.33
N VAL A 12 -3.16 -8.06 0.69
CA VAL A 12 -2.99 -8.52 2.07
C VAL A 12 -4.33 -8.76 2.76
N SER A 13 -4.33 -9.57 3.80
CA SER A 13 -5.56 -9.91 4.51
C SER A 13 -6.09 -8.76 5.38
N ASN A 14 -5.25 -7.83 5.75
CA ASN A 14 -5.68 -6.65 6.53
C ASN A 14 -4.77 -5.48 6.17
N ALA A 15 -5.21 -4.71 5.17
CA ALA A 15 -4.41 -3.61 4.66
C ALA A 15 -4.23 -2.49 5.68
N THR A 16 -5.24 -2.21 6.51
CA THR A 16 -5.14 -1.19 7.55
C THR A 16 -4.00 -1.50 8.52
N GLU A 17 -3.93 -2.77 9.00
CA GLU A 17 -2.83 -3.19 9.86
C GLU A 17 -1.49 -3.13 9.15
N ALA A 18 -1.46 -3.55 7.87
CA ALA A 18 -0.23 -3.52 7.09
C ALA A 18 0.29 -2.09 6.94
N LEU A 19 -0.61 -1.13 6.64
CA LEU A 19 -0.24 0.27 6.53
C LEU A 19 0.35 0.80 7.83
N GLU A 20 -0.28 0.47 8.97
CA GLU A 20 0.23 0.87 10.27
C GLU A 20 1.60 0.26 10.54
N PHE A 21 1.76 -1.02 10.23
CA PHE A 21 3.01 -1.72 10.45
C PHE A 21 4.15 -1.09 9.65
N TYR A 22 3.94 -0.86 8.37
CA TYR A 22 4.99 -0.29 7.53
C TYR A 22 5.34 1.14 7.94
N THR A 23 4.35 1.92 8.33
CA THR A 23 4.58 3.29 8.80
C THR A 23 5.41 3.31 10.07
N LYS A 24 5.07 2.44 11.04
CA LYS A 24 5.78 2.41 12.32
C LYS A 24 7.13 1.74 12.24
N ALA A 25 7.21 0.60 11.55
CA ALA A 25 8.43 -0.20 11.52
C ALA A 25 9.50 0.36 10.59
N PHE A 26 9.08 0.95 9.47
CA PHE A 26 10.03 1.40 8.44
C PHE A 26 9.99 2.91 8.19
N GLY A 27 9.14 3.64 8.91
CA GLY A 27 9.04 5.08 8.70
C GLY A 27 8.45 5.46 7.37
N ALA A 28 7.67 4.58 6.75
CA ALA A 28 7.03 4.87 5.49
C ALA A 28 5.98 5.97 5.64
N THR A 29 5.77 6.74 4.58
CA THR A 29 4.76 7.79 4.54
C THR A 29 3.61 7.35 3.64
N GLU A 30 2.39 7.45 4.16
CA GLU A 30 1.21 7.13 3.37
C GLU A 30 0.96 8.27 2.37
N LYS A 31 0.96 7.94 1.09
CA LYS A 31 0.74 8.91 0.02
C LYS A 31 -0.72 8.98 -0.38
N PHE A 32 -1.41 7.85 -0.35
CA PHE A 32 -2.77 7.76 -0.85
C PHE A 32 -3.47 6.54 -0.24
N ARG A 33 -4.77 6.69 0.00
CA ARG A 33 -5.61 5.58 0.48
C ARG A 33 -7.01 5.72 -0.11
N LEU A 34 -7.49 4.67 -0.74
CA LEU A 34 -8.89 4.57 -1.18
C LEU A 34 -9.58 3.52 -0.31
N THR A 35 -10.47 3.97 0.56
CA THR A 35 -11.21 3.08 1.46
C THR A 35 -12.60 2.81 0.87
N GLU A 36 -12.95 1.54 0.77
CA GLU A 36 -14.26 1.12 0.30
C GLU A 36 -15.32 1.33 1.38
N PRO A 37 -16.61 1.40 1.02
CA PRO A 37 -17.68 1.52 2.02
C PRO A 37 -17.68 0.40 3.05
N SER A 38 -17.15 -0.77 2.72
CA SER A 38 -17.02 -1.90 3.63
C SER A 38 -15.94 -1.69 4.69
N GLY A 39 -15.10 -0.67 4.54
CA GLY A 39 -13.94 -0.43 5.40
C GLY A 39 -12.66 -1.06 4.86
N ARG A 40 -12.75 -1.87 3.81
CA ARG A 40 -11.56 -2.45 3.19
C ARG A 40 -10.81 -1.40 2.38
N ILE A 41 -9.50 -1.58 2.30
CA ILE A 41 -8.66 -0.70 1.49
C ILE A 41 -8.64 -1.24 0.07
N GLY A 42 -9.24 -0.49 -0.86
CA GLY A 42 -9.23 -0.86 -2.27
C GLY A 42 -7.90 -0.58 -2.93
N HIS A 43 -7.20 0.45 -2.46
CA HIS A 43 -5.88 0.81 -2.97
C HIS A 43 -5.19 1.72 -1.97
N ALA A 44 -3.90 1.51 -1.76
CA ALA A 44 -3.10 2.41 -0.95
C ALA A 44 -1.68 2.48 -1.51
N GLU A 45 -1.01 3.59 -1.25
CA GLU A 45 0.37 3.79 -1.68
C GLU A 45 1.18 4.32 -0.51
N LEU A 46 2.34 3.71 -0.30
CA LEU A 46 3.29 4.12 0.72
C LEU A 46 4.60 4.54 0.07
N ASP A 47 5.21 5.57 0.62
CA ASP A 47 6.53 6.02 0.19
C ASP A 47 7.57 5.56 1.22
N PHE A 48 8.57 4.83 0.76
CA PHE A 48 9.70 4.37 1.56
C PHE A 48 10.97 5.13 1.17
N GLY A 49 10.90 6.45 1.17
CA GLY A 49 12.08 7.25 0.85
C GLY A 49 12.43 7.23 -0.64
N GLY A 50 11.43 7.43 -1.49
CA GLY A 50 11.62 7.46 -2.92
C GLY A 50 11.16 6.22 -3.65
N MET A 51 10.81 5.17 -2.91
CA MET A 51 10.23 3.95 -3.48
C MET A 51 8.76 3.86 -3.08
N THR A 52 7.90 3.53 -4.04
CA THR A 52 6.48 3.41 -3.78
C THR A 52 6.07 1.94 -3.68
N LEU A 53 5.39 1.60 -2.59
CA LEU A 53 4.77 0.29 -2.42
C LEU A 53 3.25 0.48 -2.52
N MET A 54 2.61 -0.28 -3.38
CA MET A 54 1.16 -0.26 -3.49
C MET A 54 0.58 -1.50 -2.83
N LEU A 55 -0.58 -1.35 -2.20
CA LEU A 55 -1.23 -2.50 -1.57
C LEU A 55 -2.75 -2.33 -1.49
N SER A 56 -3.43 -3.44 -1.31
CA SER A 56 -4.88 -3.46 -1.12
C SER A 56 -5.26 -4.63 -0.23
N ASP A 57 -6.49 -4.58 0.30
CA ASP A 57 -7.07 -5.76 0.93
C ASP A 57 -7.36 -6.81 -0.13
N GLU A 58 -7.44 -8.07 0.31
CA GLU A 58 -7.90 -9.15 -0.54
C GLU A 58 -9.40 -9.01 -0.75
N PHE A 59 -9.84 -9.26 -1.98
CA PHE A 59 -11.25 -9.27 -2.33
C PHE A 59 -11.62 -10.64 -2.88
N PRO A 60 -12.83 -11.17 -2.56
CA PRO A 60 -13.28 -12.44 -3.09
C PRO A 60 -13.52 -12.43 -4.59
#